data_0557d5d09fb070a4b13533d66c1be9ee
#
_entry.id   0557d5d09fb070a4b13533d66c1be9ee
#
_cell.length_a   1.000
_cell.length_b   1.000
_cell.length_c   1.000
_cell.angle_alpha   90.00
_cell.angle_beta   90.00
_cell.angle_gamma   90.00
#
_symmetry.space_group_name_H-M   'P 1'
#
loop_
_entity.id
_entity.type
_entity.pdbx_description
1 polymer ?
#
loop_
_entity_poly.entity_id
_entity_poly.type
_entity_poly.pdbx_seq_one_letter_code
_entity_poly.pdbx_strand_id
1 'polypeptide(L)'
;ILLVEEMRPPWALEDKNMQKDNRNEEAVSPVIATILMVAITVVLAGVLYVWASQLAEGNTDGDFSMYDFTVTDASDAVGADSGEALVYVAMDTGDDLSWSTVIVQMSADGGAYGECTTPGQTAGTACVVTDNGDGSWGFGEEVTVSEGSDDICATACTVQVKICLLYTSDAADDRIG
;
A
#
# COMPACT_ATOMS: atom_id res chain seq x y z
N ILE A 1 -18.39 -47.98 68.48
CA ILE A 1 -17.12 -47.29 68.21
C ILE A 1 -16.71 -47.68 66.82
N LEU A 2 -16.97 -46.82 65.84
CA LEU A 2 -16.57 -46.97 64.45
C LEU A 2 -15.20 -46.33 64.27
N LEU A 3 -14.20 -47.16 63.98
CA LEU A 3 -12.88 -46.72 63.52
C LEU A 3 -13.01 -46.36 62.03
N VAL A 4 -12.91 -45.09 61.72
CA VAL A 4 -12.76 -44.60 60.34
C VAL A 4 -11.27 -44.68 60.00
N GLU A 5 -10.91 -45.68 59.22
CA GLU A 5 -9.56 -45.87 58.67
C GLU A 5 -9.42 -44.90 57.49
N GLU A 6 -8.61 -43.85 57.67
CA GLU A 6 -8.34 -42.82 56.68
C GLU A 6 -7.48 -43.43 55.57
N MET A 7 -8.11 -43.75 54.44
CA MET A 7 -7.50 -44.30 53.25
C MET A 7 -6.69 -43.21 52.53
N ARG A 8 -5.39 -43.14 52.78
CA ARG A 8 -4.47 -42.26 52.06
C ARG A 8 -4.27 -42.75 50.62
N PRO A 9 -4.49 -41.92 49.63
CA PRO A 9 -4.27 -42.31 48.25
C PRO A 9 -2.80 -42.61 47.97
N PRO A 10 -2.46 -43.58 47.10
CA PRO A 10 -1.11 -44.10 46.87
C PRO A 10 -0.15 -43.10 46.22
N TRP A 11 -0.62 -41.93 45.80
CA TRP A 11 0.21 -40.90 45.21
C TRP A 11 0.83 -39.94 46.26
N ALA A 12 0.51 -40.06 47.51
CA ALA A 12 0.94 -39.17 48.58
C ALA A 12 2.33 -39.55 49.18
N LEU A 13 2.99 -40.58 48.68
CA LEU A 13 4.27 -41.07 49.23
C LEU A 13 5.49 -40.85 48.31
N GLU A 14 5.34 -40.15 47.20
CA GLU A 14 6.41 -40.08 46.20
C GLU A 14 7.09 -38.68 46.08
N ASP A 15 7.01 -37.83 47.08
CA ASP A 15 7.52 -36.45 46.94
C ASP A 15 8.71 -36.11 47.88
N LYS A 16 9.54 -37.08 48.19
CA LYS A 16 10.77 -36.78 48.99
C LYS A 16 12.11 -36.96 48.30
N ASN A 17 12.13 -37.33 47.01
CA ASN A 17 13.37 -37.52 46.28
C ASN A 17 13.59 -36.66 45.04
N MET A 18 12.68 -35.74 44.71
CA MET A 18 12.84 -34.85 43.57
C MET A 18 13.45 -33.48 43.89
N GLN A 19 13.94 -33.27 45.07
CA GLN A 19 14.45 -31.95 45.51
C GLN A 19 15.97 -31.85 45.56
N LYS A 20 16.70 -32.83 44.98
CA LYS A 20 18.16 -32.84 45.10
C LYS A 20 18.93 -32.68 43.77
N ASP A 21 18.24 -32.66 42.61
CA ASP A 21 18.93 -32.56 41.32
C ASP A 21 18.88 -31.18 40.63
N ASN A 22 18.18 -30.19 41.19
CA ASN A 22 18.04 -28.87 40.56
C ASN A 22 19.06 -27.83 41.07
N ARG A 23 20.19 -28.22 41.63
CA ARG A 23 21.20 -27.26 42.13
C ARG A 23 22.41 -27.08 41.23
N ASN A 24 22.44 -27.69 40.06
CA ASN A 24 23.59 -27.54 39.18
C ASN A 24 23.29 -26.76 37.88
N GLU A 25 22.09 -26.23 37.69
CA GLU A 25 21.77 -25.41 36.52
C GLU A 25 21.84 -23.90 36.74
N GLU A 26 22.17 -23.45 37.91
CA GLU A 26 22.42 -22.04 38.20
C GLU A 26 23.88 -21.60 37.96
N ALA A 27 24.57 -22.23 37.02
CA ALA A 27 25.97 -21.91 36.77
C ALA A 27 26.21 -20.99 35.57
N VAL A 28 25.20 -20.32 35.07
CA VAL A 28 25.46 -19.16 34.20
C VAL A 28 25.70 -17.98 35.12
N SER A 29 26.98 -17.61 35.29
CA SER A 29 27.33 -16.42 36.07
C SER A 29 26.45 -15.25 35.67
N PRO A 30 25.81 -14.50 36.60
CA PRO A 30 25.01 -13.33 36.29
C PRO A 30 25.70 -12.35 35.34
N VAL A 31 27.01 -12.31 35.35
CA VAL A 31 27.84 -11.52 34.44
C VAL A 31 27.76 -12.03 33.00
N ILE A 32 27.79 -13.35 32.78
CA ILE A 32 27.67 -13.91 31.43
C ILE A 32 26.26 -13.65 30.89
N ALA A 33 25.24 -13.78 31.72
CA ALA A 33 23.84 -13.51 31.31
C ALA A 33 23.66 -12.04 30.88
N THR A 34 24.24 -11.09 31.62
CA THR A 34 24.16 -9.67 31.26
C THR A 34 24.95 -9.35 29.99
N ILE A 35 26.12 -9.94 29.79
CA ILE A 35 26.90 -9.76 28.55
C ILE A 35 26.15 -10.32 27.34
N LEU A 36 25.55 -11.50 27.46
CA LEU A 36 24.74 -12.08 26.37
C LEU A 36 23.53 -11.22 26.06
N MET A 37 22.83 -10.71 27.08
CA MET A 37 21.66 -9.85 26.87
C MET A 37 22.05 -8.56 26.12
N VAL A 38 23.15 -7.91 26.53
CA VAL A 38 23.64 -6.70 25.85
C VAL A 38 24.09 -7.02 24.42
N ALA A 39 24.77 -8.13 24.18
CA ALA A 39 25.20 -8.52 22.85
C ALA A 39 24.01 -8.75 21.91
N ILE A 40 22.97 -9.45 22.36
CA ILE A 40 21.76 -9.69 21.55
C ILE A 40 21.02 -8.38 21.27
N THR A 41 20.90 -7.50 22.27
CA THR A 41 20.18 -6.23 22.09
C THR A 41 20.88 -5.31 21.10
N VAL A 42 22.21 -5.24 21.12
CA VAL A 42 23.00 -4.44 20.16
C VAL A 42 22.87 -4.98 18.74
N VAL A 43 22.93 -6.31 18.56
CA VAL A 43 22.76 -6.92 17.24
C VAL A 43 21.34 -6.68 16.70
N LEU A 44 20.31 -6.88 17.52
CA LEU A 44 18.93 -6.63 17.13
C LEU A 44 18.70 -5.15 16.82
N ALA A 45 19.23 -4.24 17.64
CA ALA A 45 19.14 -2.81 17.38
C ALA A 45 19.81 -2.41 16.06
N GLY A 46 20.96 -3.00 15.73
CA GLY A 46 21.65 -2.77 14.47
C GLY A 46 20.86 -3.25 13.27
N VAL A 47 20.30 -4.46 13.33
CA VAL A 47 19.46 -5.01 12.24
C VAL A 47 18.19 -4.18 12.04
N LEU A 48 17.51 -3.83 13.13
CA LEU A 48 16.31 -3.00 13.07
C LEU A 48 16.61 -1.59 12.53
N TYR A 49 17.75 -1.01 12.91
CA TYR A 49 18.18 0.28 12.40
C TYR A 49 18.39 0.25 10.88
N VAL A 50 19.14 -0.76 10.38
CA VAL A 50 19.35 -0.92 8.92
C VAL A 50 18.03 -1.12 8.19
N TRP A 51 17.15 -1.96 8.72
CA TRP A 51 15.85 -2.20 8.12
C TRP A 51 14.97 -0.94 8.14
N ALA A 52 14.95 -0.22 9.25
CA ALA A 52 14.17 1.01 9.37
C ALA A 52 14.75 2.15 8.51
N SER A 53 16.09 2.24 8.37
CA SER A 53 16.70 3.24 7.49
C SER A 53 16.38 2.96 6.01
N GLN A 54 16.39 1.69 5.59
CA GLN A 54 15.98 1.32 4.23
C GLN A 54 14.50 1.64 3.95
N LEU A 55 13.65 1.50 4.97
CA LEU A 55 12.24 1.87 4.86
C LEU A 55 12.04 3.39 4.84
N ALA A 56 12.87 4.15 5.58
CA ALA A 56 12.80 5.60 5.68
C ALA A 56 13.47 6.31 4.48
N GLU A 57 14.48 5.69 3.86
CA GLU A 57 15.11 6.18 2.63
C GLU A 57 14.25 5.91 1.39
N GLY A 58 13.05 5.32 1.58
CA GLY A 58 12.19 4.88 0.49
C GLY A 58 13.01 4.05 -0.48
N ASN A 59 12.68 2.84 -0.63
CA ASN A 59 13.35 1.87 -1.49
C ASN A 59 13.78 2.51 -2.83
N THR A 60 14.98 3.11 -2.87
CA THR A 60 15.47 3.88 -4.01
C THR A 60 15.86 3.00 -5.20
N ASP A 61 15.70 1.68 -5.08
CA ASP A 61 15.86 0.71 -6.18
C ASP A 61 14.53 0.24 -6.78
N GLY A 62 13.43 0.78 -6.34
CA GLY A 62 12.14 0.63 -6.96
C GLY A 62 11.40 1.92 -6.69
N ASP A 63 11.37 2.79 -7.67
CA ASP A 63 10.68 4.06 -7.71
C ASP A 63 9.20 3.89 -7.28
N PHE A 64 8.99 3.77 -5.96
CA PHE A 64 7.67 3.77 -5.35
C PHE A 64 7.31 5.24 -5.14
N SER A 65 7.12 5.96 -6.23
CA SER A 65 6.50 7.27 -6.18
C SER A 65 5.09 7.09 -5.64
N MET A 66 4.85 7.60 -4.46
CA MET A 66 3.55 7.61 -3.85
C MET A 66 2.76 8.71 -4.54
N TYR A 67 1.82 8.33 -5.40
CA TYR A 67 0.91 9.26 -6.06
C TYR A 67 -0.35 9.43 -5.23
N ASP A 68 -0.74 10.66 -5.01
CA ASP A 68 -2.01 11.01 -4.39
C ASP A 68 -2.78 11.96 -5.31
N PHE A 69 -4.08 11.71 -5.45
CA PHE A 69 -4.94 12.45 -6.37
C PHE A 69 -6.19 12.91 -5.65
N THR A 70 -6.51 14.18 -5.81
CA THR A 70 -7.79 14.74 -5.35
C THR A 70 -8.73 14.91 -6.54
N VAL A 71 -9.95 14.44 -6.40
CA VAL A 71 -11.00 14.58 -7.39
C VAL A 71 -12.01 15.59 -6.90
N THR A 72 -12.30 16.59 -7.72
CA THR A 72 -13.33 17.60 -7.48
C THR A 72 -14.40 17.53 -8.57
N ASP A 73 -15.64 17.79 -8.20
CA ASP A 73 -16.75 17.83 -9.12
C ASP A 73 -16.64 19.04 -10.07
N ALA A 74 -16.91 18.85 -11.34
CA ALA A 74 -16.99 19.96 -12.25
C ALA A 74 -18.27 20.76 -11.92
N SER A 75 -18.13 22.04 -11.70
CA SER A 75 -19.21 22.93 -11.24
C SER A 75 -20.28 23.23 -12.31
N ASP A 76 -20.11 22.73 -13.51
CA ASP A 76 -21.04 22.92 -14.60
C ASP A 76 -22.22 21.95 -14.48
N ALA A 77 -23.42 22.42 -14.78
CA ALA A 77 -24.60 21.57 -14.77
C ALA A 77 -24.47 20.52 -15.87
N VAL A 78 -24.52 19.25 -15.46
CA VAL A 78 -24.55 18.12 -16.40
C VAL A 78 -25.82 18.22 -17.25
N GLY A 79 -25.67 18.19 -18.54
CA GLY A 79 -26.75 18.29 -19.54
C GLY A 79 -26.85 17.04 -20.40
N ALA A 80 -27.56 17.15 -21.46
CA ALA A 80 -27.72 16.09 -22.46
C ALA A 80 -26.74 16.24 -23.65
N ASP A 81 -25.72 17.07 -23.47
CA ASP A 81 -24.69 17.32 -24.48
C ASP A 81 -23.46 16.49 -24.19
N SER A 82 -22.92 15.77 -25.16
CA SER A 82 -21.65 15.03 -25.00
C SER A 82 -20.46 15.96 -24.90
N GLY A 83 -19.44 15.54 -24.19
CA GLY A 83 -18.18 16.28 -24.02
C GLY A 83 -18.16 17.27 -22.86
N GLU A 84 -19.17 17.22 -21.97
CA GLU A 84 -19.18 18.01 -20.74
C GLU A 84 -18.09 17.59 -19.77
N ALA A 85 -17.52 18.55 -19.05
CA ALA A 85 -16.58 18.29 -17.98
C ALA A 85 -17.32 17.67 -16.79
N LEU A 86 -16.89 16.49 -16.36
CA LEU A 86 -17.51 15.78 -15.26
C LEU A 86 -16.76 16.00 -13.95
N VAL A 87 -15.44 15.86 -13.97
CA VAL A 87 -14.60 16.01 -12.79
C VAL A 87 -13.24 16.63 -13.13
N TYR A 88 -12.67 17.31 -12.16
CA TYR A 88 -11.29 17.74 -12.16
C TYR A 88 -10.47 16.83 -11.26
N VAL A 89 -9.29 16.43 -11.73
CA VAL A 89 -8.38 15.56 -10.98
C VAL A 89 -7.04 16.29 -10.85
N ALA A 90 -6.66 16.58 -9.62
CA ALA A 90 -5.37 17.19 -9.30
C ALA A 90 -4.42 16.14 -8.73
N MET A 91 -3.14 16.21 -9.11
CA MET A 91 -2.08 15.41 -8.52
C MET A 91 -1.49 16.15 -7.33
N ASP A 92 -1.75 15.66 -6.10
CA ASP A 92 -1.31 16.29 -4.87
C ASP A 92 0.09 15.84 -4.43
N THR A 93 0.53 14.68 -4.88
CA THR A 93 1.85 14.13 -4.56
C THR A 93 2.31 13.21 -5.69
N GLY A 94 3.57 13.22 -6.01
CA GLY A 94 4.21 12.36 -7.00
C GLY A 94 5.16 13.13 -7.91
N ASP A 95 5.86 12.38 -8.75
CA ASP A 95 6.70 12.92 -9.82
C ASP A 95 5.88 13.11 -11.09
N ASP A 96 6.39 13.90 -12.04
CA ASP A 96 5.74 14.13 -13.32
C ASP A 96 5.47 12.82 -14.06
N LEU A 97 4.23 12.61 -14.42
CA LEU A 97 3.75 11.42 -15.13
C LEU A 97 3.69 11.68 -16.63
N SER A 98 4.38 10.87 -17.40
CA SER A 98 4.20 10.87 -18.86
C SER A 98 2.86 10.24 -19.22
N TRP A 99 2.07 10.86 -20.08
CA TRP A 99 0.80 10.32 -20.55
C TRP A 99 0.93 8.95 -21.24
N SER A 100 2.12 8.59 -21.71
CA SER A 100 2.38 7.26 -22.26
C SER A 100 2.37 6.12 -21.23
N THR A 101 2.50 6.46 -19.95
CA THR A 101 2.53 5.51 -18.83
C THR A 101 1.27 5.53 -17.97
N VAL A 102 0.30 6.38 -18.31
CA VAL A 102 -0.94 6.57 -17.56
C VAL A 102 -2.12 6.06 -18.36
N ILE A 103 -2.95 5.23 -17.74
CA ILE A 103 -4.27 4.86 -18.24
C ILE A 103 -5.31 5.42 -17.28
N VAL A 104 -6.21 6.23 -17.78
CA VAL A 104 -7.35 6.74 -17.03
C VAL A 104 -8.59 5.98 -17.46
N GLN A 105 -9.37 5.51 -16.50
CA GLN A 105 -10.64 4.84 -16.73
C GLN A 105 -11.74 5.51 -15.91
N MET A 106 -12.92 5.58 -16.45
CA MET A 106 -14.08 6.18 -15.80
C MET A 106 -15.27 5.21 -15.78
N SER A 107 -16.04 5.27 -14.73
CA SER A 107 -17.32 4.57 -14.58
C SER A 107 -18.37 5.55 -14.08
N ALA A 108 -19.56 5.52 -14.64
CA ALA A 108 -20.73 6.25 -14.18
C ALA A 108 -21.70 5.29 -13.48
N ASP A 109 -22.28 5.71 -12.36
CA ASP A 109 -23.29 4.98 -11.56
C ASP A 109 -22.93 3.53 -11.24
N GLY A 110 -21.61 3.25 -11.06
CA GLY A 110 -21.11 1.90 -10.75
C GLY A 110 -21.18 0.93 -11.94
N GLY A 111 -21.30 1.44 -13.16
CA GLY A 111 -21.22 0.68 -14.39
C GLY A 111 -19.82 0.12 -14.68
N ALA A 112 -19.62 -0.41 -15.88
CA ALA A 112 -18.32 -0.88 -16.32
C ALA A 112 -17.36 0.30 -16.52
N TYR A 113 -16.08 0.09 -16.18
CA TYR A 113 -15.05 1.09 -16.45
C TYR A 113 -14.74 1.15 -17.94
N GLY A 114 -14.86 2.34 -18.52
CA GLY A 114 -14.43 2.67 -19.87
C GLY A 114 -13.10 3.39 -19.86
N GLU A 115 -12.26 3.17 -20.87
CA GLU A 115 -10.98 3.83 -21.00
C GLU A 115 -11.16 5.23 -21.61
N CYS A 116 -10.48 6.21 -21.00
CA CYS A 116 -10.45 7.59 -21.50
C CYS A 116 -9.36 7.79 -22.55
N THR A 117 -9.60 8.67 -23.49
CA THR A 117 -8.54 9.23 -24.35
C THR A 117 -7.70 10.19 -23.51
N THR A 118 -6.40 9.95 -23.41
CA THR A 118 -5.44 10.82 -22.72
C THR A 118 -4.62 11.63 -23.71
N PRO A 119 -4.01 12.75 -23.32
CA PRO A 119 -3.20 13.58 -24.19
C PRO A 119 -2.12 12.80 -24.95
N GLY A 120 -2.07 12.96 -26.26
CA GLY A 120 -1.15 12.22 -27.12
C GLY A 120 -1.50 10.77 -27.42
N GLN A 121 -2.60 10.25 -26.88
CA GLN A 121 -3.11 8.91 -27.16
C GLN A 121 -4.47 8.99 -27.86
N THR A 122 -4.79 7.97 -28.64
CA THR A 122 -6.10 7.86 -29.34
C THR A 122 -6.89 6.64 -28.89
N ALA A 123 -6.39 5.92 -27.88
CA ALA A 123 -7.08 4.80 -27.27
C ALA A 123 -8.09 5.32 -26.23
N GLY A 124 -9.28 4.74 -26.24
CA GLY A 124 -10.36 5.13 -25.35
C GLY A 124 -11.39 6.04 -26.03
N THR A 125 -12.64 5.84 -25.72
CA THR A 125 -13.76 6.62 -26.27
C THR A 125 -14.77 6.99 -25.18
N ALA A 126 -14.65 6.40 -24.00
CA ALA A 126 -15.60 6.59 -22.92
C ALA A 126 -15.53 8.01 -22.33
N CYS A 127 -14.34 8.57 -22.29
CA CYS A 127 -14.05 9.88 -21.70
C CYS A 127 -12.83 10.51 -22.37
N VAL A 128 -12.64 11.78 -22.16
CA VAL A 128 -11.48 12.55 -22.64
C VAL A 128 -10.81 13.23 -21.46
N VAL A 129 -9.51 13.04 -21.33
CA VAL A 129 -8.68 13.75 -20.37
C VAL A 129 -7.99 14.90 -21.09
N THR A 130 -8.12 16.10 -20.54
CA THR A 130 -7.50 17.31 -21.09
C THR A 130 -6.55 17.90 -20.03
N ASP A 131 -5.32 18.12 -20.42
CA ASP A 131 -4.27 18.78 -19.63
C ASP A 131 -3.99 20.20 -20.10
N ASN A 132 -2.99 20.84 -19.52
CA ASN A 132 -2.52 22.17 -19.91
C ASN A 132 -1.70 22.17 -21.23
N GLY A 133 -1.39 21.00 -21.80
CA GLY A 133 -0.73 20.84 -23.09
C GLY A 133 0.80 20.74 -23.05
N ASP A 134 1.43 20.53 -21.89
CA ASP A 134 2.89 20.36 -21.77
C ASP A 134 3.36 18.91 -22.00
N GLY A 135 2.42 17.94 -22.08
CA GLY A 135 2.68 16.55 -22.44
C GLY A 135 2.99 15.63 -21.26
N SER A 136 2.91 16.14 -20.04
CA SER A 136 3.04 15.41 -18.79
C SER A 136 2.00 15.86 -17.78
N TRP A 137 1.74 15.06 -16.77
CA TRP A 137 0.89 15.42 -15.66
C TRP A 137 1.76 15.62 -14.41
N GLY A 138 1.94 16.88 -14.03
CA GLY A 138 2.86 17.27 -12.97
C GLY A 138 2.20 17.48 -11.61
N PHE A 139 3.03 17.58 -10.58
CA PHE A 139 2.60 17.90 -9.22
C PHE A 139 1.85 19.26 -9.18
N GLY A 140 0.68 19.24 -8.54
CA GLY A 140 -0.18 20.42 -8.41
C GLY A 140 -0.93 20.79 -9.68
N GLU A 141 -0.82 19.99 -10.73
CA GLU A 141 -1.54 20.18 -11.96
C GLU A 141 -2.89 19.50 -11.91
N GLU A 142 -3.92 20.21 -12.39
CA GLU A 142 -5.29 19.75 -12.49
C GLU A 142 -5.59 19.40 -13.94
N VAL A 143 -6.14 18.22 -14.17
CA VAL A 143 -6.63 17.76 -15.46
C VAL A 143 -8.15 17.65 -15.44
N THR A 144 -8.77 17.93 -16.59
CA THR A 144 -10.22 17.81 -16.76
C THR A 144 -10.57 16.46 -17.37
N VAL A 145 -11.48 15.74 -16.75
CA VAL A 145 -12.08 14.53 -17.31
C VAL A 145 -13.48 14.87 -17.79
N SER A 146 -13.64 14.80 -19.10
CA SER A 146 -14.90 15.10 -19.80
C SER A 146 -15.52 13.84 -20.38
N GLU A 147 -16.80 13.89 -20.70
CA GLU A 147 -17.46 12.86 -21.49
C GLU A 147 -16.77 12.66 -22.83
N GLY A 148 -16.87 11.46 -23.38
CA GLY A 148 -16.40 11.14 -24.71
C GLY A 148 -17.40 11.51 -25.80
N SER A 149 -17.61 10.60 -26.74
CA SER A 149 -18.58 10.77 -27.83
C SER A 149 -20.02 10.49 -27.41
N ASP A 150 -20.19 9.78 -26.31
CA ASP A 150 -21.49 9.39 -25.78
C ASP A 150 -21.79 10.20 -24.52
N ASP A 151 -23.04 10.66 -24.40
CA ASP A 151 -23.55 11.25 -23.17
C ASP A 151 -23.75 10.14 -22.14
N ILE A 152 -22.88 10.14 -21.09
CA ILE A 152 -22.88 9.14 -20.02
C ILE A 152 -23.63 9.65 -18.77
N CYS A 153 -23.81 10.95 -18.67
CA CYS A 153 -24.39 11.63 -17.52
C CYS A 153 -25.45 12.65 -17.94
N ALA A 154 -26.48 12.24 -18.65
CA ALA A 154 -27.61 13.13 -19.06
C ALA A 154 -28.32 13.83 -17.88
N THR A 155 -28.10 13.34 -16.67
CA THR A 155 -28.59 13.90 -15.41
C THR A 155 -27.50 13.64 -14.35
N ALA A 156 -27.65 14.20 -13.16
CA ALA A 156 -26.69 13.95 -12.07
C ALA A 156 -26.37 12.46 -11.90
N CYS A 157 -25.10 12.10 -12.02
CA CYS A 157 -24.59 10.74 -11.90
C CYS A 157 -23.43 10.69 -10.90
N THR A 158 -23.08 9.48 -10.44
CA THR A 158 -21.88 9.26 -9.61
C THR A 158 -20.73 8.84 -10.50
N VAL A 159 -19.72 9.67 -10.62
CA VAL A 159 -18.52 9.38 -11.42
C VAL A 159 -17.42 8.77 -10.54
N GLN A 160 -16.83 7.70 -11.03
CA GLN A 160 -15.66 7.06 -10.42
C GLN A 160 -14.52 7.09 -11.43
N VAL A 161 -13.39 7.67 -11.04
CA VAL A 161 -12.18 7.73 -11.86
C VAL A 161 -11.15 6.74 -11.30
N LYS A 162 -10.53 5.98 -12.18
CA LYS A 162 -9.47 5.05 -11.87
C LYS A 162 -8.23 5.38 -12.68
N ILE A 163 -7.13 5.66 -12.01
CA ILE A 163 -5.85 5.97 -12.62
C ILE A 163 -4.95 4.73 -12.45
N CYS A 164 -4.47 4.20 -13.57
CA CYS A 164 -3.57 3.08 -13.62
C CYS A 164 -2.22 3.52 -14.18
N LEU A 165 -1.15 3.30 -13.43
CA LEU A 165 0.20 3.56 -13.88
C LEU A 165 0.77 2.29 -14.49
N LEU A 166 1.24 2.40 -15.74
CA LEU A 166 1.97 1.33 -16.41
C LEU A 166 3.42 1.41 -15.97
N TYR A 167 3.78 0.58 -15.02
CA TYR A 167 5.18 0.42 -14.64
C TYR A 167 5.84 -0.53 -15.65
N THR A 168 6.63 0.02 -16.55
CA THR A 168 7.54 -0.79 -17.35
C THR A 168 8.78 -1.06 -16.50
N SER A 169 8.79 -2.16 -15.74
CA SER A 169 10.05 -2.66 -15.21
C SER A 169 10.96 -2.93 -16.42
N ASP A 170 12.06 -2.21 -16.48
CA ASP A 170 13.06 -2.39 -17.50
C ASP A 170 13.71 -3.77 -17.31
N ALA A 171 13.07 -4.80 -17.86
CA ALA A 171 13.57 -6.17 -17.87
C ALA A 171 14.75 -6.33 -18.87
N ALA A 172 15.37 -5.23 -19.29
CA ALA A 172 16.38 -5.20 -20.33
C ALA A 172 17.81 -5.20 -19.78
N ASP A 173 18.06 -5.12 -18.49
CA ASP A 173 19.42 -5.04 -17.93
C ASP A 173 19.98 -6.38 -17.42
N ASP A 174 19.34 -7.49 -17.69
CA ASP A 174 19.86 -8.83 -17.37
C ASP A 174 20.66 -9.43 -18.57
N ARG A 175 21.41 -8.60 -19.28
CA ARG A 175 22.50 -9.09 -20.16
C ARG A 175 23.79 -9.13 -19.37
N ILE A 176 23.91 -10.15 -18.53
CA ILE A 176 25.22 -10.61 -18.09
C ILE A 176 25.87 -11.34 -19.28
N GLY A 177 26.83 -10.64 -19.86
CA GLY A 177 27.77 -11.23 -20.80
C GLY A 177 28.80 -12.07 -20.07
#